data_640f1f43c124d3211e4db825587d8673
#
_entry.id   640f1f43c124d3211e4db825587d8673
#
_cell.length_a   1.000
_cell.length_b   1.000
_cell.length_c   1.000
_cell.angle_alpha   90.00
_cell.angle_beta   90.00
_cell.angle_gamma   90.00
#
_symmetry.space_group_name_H-M   'P 1'
#
loop_
_entity.id
_entity.type
_entity.pdbx_description
1 polymer ?
#
loop_
_entity_poly.entity_id
_entity_poly.type
_entity_poly.pdbx_seq_one_letter_code
_entity_poly.pdbx_strand_id
1 'polypeptide(L)'
;MARPLSRRALLAVAAPTALLAACGGEDEDDQQEQREAADLEIVRFLLGVEDVELRFWTQALERGSLRSVDVPEAIVANVAANEREHVAALERWVRRLGGDRPAPPRTALDDVFAAGPQEVLSAGATLENLSAAAYLGQINRIQDRNLLASLLAIHTVEGRQAAAINRLAGRGFSLGTGQLEGALPDGAFAEPMDMATVRTRLRRYTGGRA
;
A
#
# COMPACT_ATOMS: atom_id res chain seq x y z
N MET A 1 -47.44 -45.37 48.97
CA MET A 1 -46.70 -44.92 50.18
C MET A 1 -45.33 -44.43 49.75
N ALA A 2 -45.19 -43.12 49.62
CA ALA A 2 -43.95 -42.47 49.22
C ALA A 2 -43.30 -41.88 50.46
N ARG A 3 -42.03 -42.20 50.71
CA ARG A 3 -41.25 -41.65 51.82
C ARG A 3 -40.68 -40.28 51.42
N PRO A 4 -40.71 -39.29 52.32
CA PRO A 4 -40.13 -37.96 52.06
C PRO A 4 -38.59 -38.02 52.17
N LEU A 5 -37.90 -37.44 51.19
CA LEU A 5 -36.46 -37.20 51.21
C LEU A 5 -36.11 -36.05 52.16
N SER A 6 -35.20 -36.31 53.06
CA SER A 6 -34.72 -35.45 54.12
C SER A 6 -33.92 -34.25 53.60
N ARG A 7 -34.31 -33.08 54.08
CA ARG A 7 -33.54 -31.82 53.96
C ARG A 7 -32.37 -31.86 54.94
N ARG A 8 -31.18 -32.22 54.49
CA ARG A 8 -29.89 -31.88 55.19
C ARG A 8 -28.73 -32.40 54.34
N ALA A 9 -28.11 -31.53 53.57
CA ALA A 9 -26.69 -31.46 53.23
C ALA A 9 -26.47 -30.46 52.07
N LEU A 10 -26.65 -29.17 52.37
CA LEU A 10 -26.04 -28.10 51.63
C LEU A 10 -24.82 -27.66 52.45
N LEU A 11 -23.73 -28.39 52.33
CA LEU A 11 -22.44 -27.94 52.79
C LEU A 11 -21.73 -27.27 51.64
N ALA A 12 -21.51 -25.97 51.84
CA ALA A 12 -20.74 -25.05 51.04
C ALA A 12 -19.38 -25.62 50.64
N VAL A 13 -19.16 -25.74 49.35
CA VAL A 13 -17.79 -25.74 48.80
C VAL A 13 -17.59 -24.31 48.31
N ALA A 14 -17.05 -23.47 49.17
CA ALA A 14 -16.39 -22.25 48.79
C ALA A 14 -15.07 -22.64 48.10
N ALA A 15 -15.09 -22.80 46.79
CA ALA A 15 -13.86 -22.83 46.01
C ALA A 15 -13.31 -21.40 45.88
N PRO A 16 -12.00 -21.17 46.00
CA PRO A 16 -11.41 -19.86 45.86
C PRO A 16 -11.41 -19.47 44.36
N THR A 17 -12.37 -18.67 43.96
CA THR A 17 -12.36 -17.94 42.67
C THR A 17 -11.59 -16.64 42.84
N ALA A 18 -10.31 -16.73 43.03
CA ALA A 18 -9.45 -15.56 42.98
C ALA A 18 -8.03 -16.01 42.68
N LEU A 19 -7.70 -16.19 41.38
CA LEU A 19 -6.34 -16.21 40.86
C LEU A 19 -6.31 -16.59 39.36
N LEU A 20 -7.15 -15.97 38.52
CA LEU A 20 -7.07 -16.11 37.06
C LEU A 20 -7.32 -14.77 36.32
N ALA A 21 -7.11 -13.65 36.99
CA ALA A 21 -7.30 -12.31 36.40
C ALA A 21 -5.99 -11.49 36.28
N ALA A 22 -4.83 -12.14 36.29
CA ALA A 22 -3.56 -11.39 36.30
C ALA A 22 -2.59 -11.77 35.16
N CYS A 23 -2.96 -12.65 34.22
CA CYS A 23 -2.07 -13.04 33.11
C CYS A 23 -2.63 -12.73 31.71
N GLY A 24 -3.73 -12.02 31.55
CA GLY A 24 -4.34 -11.72 30.26
C GLY A 24 -3.97 -10.34 29.69
N GLY A 25 -3.53 -9.41 30.51
CA GLY A 25 -3.29 -8.03 30.06
C GLY A 25 -1.97 -7.84 29.30
N GLU A 26 -0.90 -8.44 29.78
CA GLU A 26 0.42 -8.30 29.15
C GLU A 26 0.47 -8.95 27.77
N ASP A 27 -0.17 -10.11 27.57
CA ASP A 27 -0.22 -10.80 26.30
C ASP A 27 -1.08 -10.06 25.25
N GLU A 28 -2.12 -9.34 25.65
CA GLU A 28 -2.98 -8.56 24.74
C GLU A 28 -2.29 -7.27 24.29
N ASP A 29 -1.59 -6.59 25.17
CA ASP A 29 -0.84 -5.38 24.87
C ASP A 29 0.34 -5.68 23.94
N ASP A 30 1.09 -6.76 24.18
CA ASP A 30 2.17 -7.22 23.30
C ASP A 30 1.65 -7.59 21.89
N GLN A 31 0.49 -8.22 21.79
CA GLN A 31 -0.11 -8.54 20.50
C GLN A 31 -0.58 -7.29 19.75
N GLN A 32 -1.10 -6.32 20.45
CA GLN A 32 -1.51 -5.04 19.85
C GLN A 32 -0.30 -4.28 19.30
N GLU A 33 0.79 -4.19 20.07
CA GLU A 33 2.03 -3.54 19.65
C GLU A 33 2.62 -4.23 18.39
N GLN A 34 2.61 -5.56 18.36
CA GLN A 34 3.08 -6.32 17.19
C GLN A 34 2.22 -6.05 15.94
N ARG A 35 0.90 -5.91 16.07
CA ARG A 35 0.00 -5.57 14.97
C ARG A 35 0.28 -4.16 14.44
N GLU A 36 0.42 -3.20 15.33
CA GLU A 36 0.72 -1.81 14.97
C GLU A 36 2.10 -1.68 14.31
N ALA A 37 3.09 -2.43 14.78
CA ALA A 37 4.42 -2.48 14.17
C ALA A 37 4.38 -3.09 12.75
N ALA A 38 3.58 -4.14 12.53
CA ALA A 38 3.39 -4.75 11.22
C ALA A 38 2.68 -3.78 10.24
N ASP A 39 1.65 -3.09 10.69
CA ASP A 39 0.96 -2.08 9.90
C ASP A 39 1.88 -0.89 9.58
N LEU A 40 2.69 -0.46 10.54
CA LEU A 40 3.68 0.60 10.34
C LEU A 40 4.74 0.23 9.28
N GLU A 41 5.22 -1.03 9.28
CA GLU A 41 6.14 -1.51 8.24
C GLU A 41 5.51 -1.39 6.84
N ILE A 42 4.26 -1.80 6.70
CA ILE A 42 3.51 -1.75 5.44
C ILE A 42 3.33 -0.29 4.98
N VAL A 43 2.89 0.59 5.88
CA VAL A 43 2.69 2.01 5.56
C VAL A 43 3.99 2.69 5.15
N ARG A 44 5.11 2.42 5.83
CA ARG A 44 6.43 2.95 5.47
C ARG A 44 6.90 2.44 4.11
N PHE A 45 6.63 1.18 3.80
CA PHE A 45 6.95 0.61 2.49
C PHE A 45 6.14 1.31 1.38
N LEU A 46 4.82 1.42 1.53
CA LEU A 46 3.97 2.09 0.55
C LEU A 46 4.31 3.58 0.41
N LEU A 47 4.63 4.27 1.51
CA LEU A 47 5.10 5.64 1.48
C LEU A 47 6.37 5.80 0.62
N GLY A 48 7.28 4.82 0.66
CA GLY A 48 8.46 4.81 -0.21
C GLY A 48 8.11 4.63 -1.70
N VAL A 49 7.07 3.88 -2.03
CA VAL A 49 6.55 3.76 -3.40
C VAL A 49 6.00 5.09 -3.87
N GLU A 50 5.08 5.68 -3.10
CA GLU A 50 4.45 6.98 -3.41
C GLU A 50 5.47 8.13 -3.52
N ASP A 51 6.52 8.14 -2.71
CA ASP A 51 7.60 9.13 -2.81
C ASP A 51 8.30 9.08 -4.18
N VAL A 52 8.47 7.89 -4.75
CA VAL A 52 9.06 7.71 -6.09
C VAL A 52 8.10 8.23 -7.16
N GLU A 53 6.81 7.91 -7.07
CA GLU A 53 5.78 8.35 -8.02
C GLU A 53 5.56 9.85 -7.97
N LEU A 54 5.41 10.42 -6.78
CA LEU A 54 5.31 11.87 -6.60
C LEU A 54 6.51 12.59 -7.23
N ARG A 55 7.71 12.07 -7.01
CA ARG A 55 8.92 12.67 -7.59
C ARG A 55 8.92 12.55 -9.10
N PHE A 56 8.54 11.40 -9.64
CA PHE A 56 8.44 11.16 -11.07
C PHE A 56 7.44 12.12 -11.74
N TRP A 57 6.21 12.15 -11.27
CA TRP A 57 5.15 12.96 -11.87
C TRP A 57 5.37 14.46 -11.69
N THR A 58 5.94 14.90 -10.56
CA THR A 58 6.35 16.28 -10.35
C THR A 58 7.39 16.70 -11.39
N GLN A 59 8.43 15.88 -11.61
CA GLN A 59 9.45 16.17 -12.62
C GLN A 59 8.88 16.12 -14.05
N ALA A 60 7.99 15.18 -14.35
CA ALA A 60 7.34 15.09 -15.66
C ALA A 60 6.56 16.38 -15.98
N LEU A 61 5.84 16.91 -14.99
CA LEU A 61 5.10 18.17 -15.09
C LEU A 61 6.04 19.39 -15.23
N GLU A 62 7.01 19.52 -14.34
CA GLU A 62 7.95 20.66 -14.33
C GLU A 62 8.79 20.77 -15.60
N ARG A 63 9.26 19.63 -16.12
CA ARG A 63 10.03 19.55 -17.37
C ARG A 63 9.14 19.69 -18.62
N GLY A 64 7.81 19.56 -18.49
CA GLY A 64 6.90 19.50 -19.63
C GLY A 64 7.18 18.29 -20.53
N SER A 65 7.63 17.17 -19.94
CA SER A 65 8.20 16.04 -20.68
C SER A 65 7.22 15.33 -21.60
N LEU A 66 5.91 15.49 -21.38
CA LEU A 66 4.85 14.86 -22.14
C LEU A 66 4.11 15.80 -23.10
N ARG A 67 4.57 17.07 -23.24
CA ARG A 67 3.91 18.04 -24.13
C ARG A 67 3.98 17.71 -25.62
N SER A 68 4.97 16.93 -26.03
CA SER A 68 5.16 16.54 -27.45
C SER A 68 4.44 15.25 -27.83
N VAL A 69 3.80 14.58 -26.88
CA VAL A 69 2.90 13.45 -27.09
C VAL A 69 1.48 13.88 -26.73
N ASP A 70 0.47 13.22 -27.27
CA ASP A 70 -0.94 13.57 -27.08
C ASP A 70 -1.43 13.22 -25.66
N VAL A 71 -0.77 13.83 -24.64
CA VAL A 71 -1.13 13.72 -23.23
C VAL A 71 -1.48 15.10 -22.70
N PRO A 72 -2.74 15.35 -22.34
CA PRO A 72 -3.14 16.62 -21.74
C PRO A 72 -2.35 16.91 -20.45
N GLU A 73 -1.73 18.10 -20.36
CA GLU A 73 -0.97 18.51 -19.18
C GLU A 73 -1.82 18.43 -17.89
N ALA A 74 -3.12 18.65 -18.00
CA ALA A 74 -4.05 18.51 -16.89
C ALA A 74 -4.09 17.08 -16.29
N ILE A 75 -3.87 16.05 -17.11
CA ILE A 75 -3.77 14.66 -16.60
C ILE A 75 -2.52 14.51 -15.76
N VAL A 76 -1.36 14.96 -16.27
CA VAL A 76 -0.07 14.88 -15.55
C VAL A 76 -0.15 15.65 -14.23
N ALA A 77 -0.73 16.86 -14.27
CA ALA A 77 -0.91 17.68 -13.08
C ALA A 77 -1.85 17.03 -12.05
N ASN A 78 -2.90 16.34 -12.52
CA ASN A 78 -3.86 15.68 -11.65
C ASN A 78 -3.24 14.44 -10.99
N VAL A 79 -2.48 13.63 -11.73
CA VAL A 79 -1.73 12.51 -11.16
C VAL A 79 -0.74 13.01 -10.10
N ALA A 80 0.11 13.99 -10.43
CA ALA A 80 1.05 14.55 -9.46
C ALA A 80 0.37 15.16 -8.20
N ALA A 81 -0.86 15.66 -8.33
CA ALA A 81 -1.65 16.14 -7.20
C ALA A 81 -2.17 14.98 -6.34
N ASN A 82 -2.63 13.89 -6.96
CA ASN A 82 -3.09 12.70 -6.25
C ASN A 82 -1.93 12.06 -5.47
N GLU A 83 -0.76 11.88 -6.09
CA GLU A 83 0.41 11.33 -5.40
C GLU A 83 0.82 12.15 -4.17
N ARG A 84 0.68 13.48 -4.24
CA ARG A 84 0.93 14.33 -3.07
C ARG A 84 -0.07 14.08 -1.94
N GLU A 85 -1.33 13.85 -2.26
CA GLU A 85 -2.36 13.51 -1.27
C GLU A 85 -2.16 12.10 -0.71
N HIS A 86 -1.72 11.12 -1.53
CA HIS A 86 -1.38 9.77 -1.09
C HIS A 86 -0.22 9.80 -0.09
N VAL A 87 0.89 10.46 -0.43
CA VAL A 87 2.02 10.69 0.48
C VAL A 87 1.55 11.31 1.79
N ALA A 88 0.76 12.40 1.72
CA ALA A 88 0.25 13.07 2.93
C ALA A 88 -0.64 12.16 3.78
N ALA A 89 -1.45 11.29 3.14
CA ALA A 89 -2.27 10.32 3.85
C ALA A 89 -1.44 9.27 4.57
N LEU A 90 -0.44 8.70 3.89
CA LEU A 90 0.47 7.70 4.49
C LEU A 90 1.33 8.30 5.60
N GLU A 91 1.80 9.54 5.47
CA GLU A 91 2.51 10.23 6.55
C GLU A 91 1.65 10.41 7.81
N ARG A 92 0.34 10.69 7.64
CA ARG A 92 -0.59 10.74 8.78
C ARG A 92 -0.70 9.37 9.46
N TRP A 93 -0.73 8.29 8.69
CA TRP A 93 -0.75 6.94 9.23
C TRP A 93 0.55 6.55 9.92
N VAL A 94 1.72 6.90 9.37
CA VAL A 94 3.01 6.68 10.05
C VAL A 94 3.00 7.31 11.44
N ARG A 95 2.57 8.58 11.54
CA ARG A 95 2.47 9.28 12.84
C ARG A 95 1.45 8.64 13.77
N ARG A 96 0.29 8.23 13.25
CA ARG A 96 -0.78 7.61 14.04
C ARG A 96 -0.35 6.27 14.64
N LEU A 97 0.48 5.51 13.93
CA LEU A 97 1.08 4.25 14.37
C LEU A 97 2.37 4.47 15.21
N GLY A 98 2.61 5.68 15.70
CA GLY A 98 3.74 6.00 16.57
C GLY A 98 5.10 5.99 15.88
N GLY A 99 5.15 6.00 14.55
CA GLY A 99 6.39 5.96 13.79
C GLY A 99 6.89 7.31 13.32
N ASP A 100 8.17 7.35 12.96
CA ASP A 100 8.79 8.46 12.26
C ASP A 100 8.75 8.23 10.74
N ARG A 101 8.59 9.33 10.00
CA ARG A 101 8.67 9.32 8.54
C ARG A 101 10.06 8.89 8.09
N PRO A 102 10.21 7.85 7.28
CA PRO A 102 11.50 7.52 6.70
C PRO A 102 11.94 8.61 5.70
N ALA A 103 13.23 8.71 5.47
CA ALA A 103 13.73 9.56 4.40
C ALA A 103 13.20 9.02 3.04
N PRO A 104 12.73 9.91 2.14
CA PRO A 104 12.30 9.48 0.81
C PRO A 104 13.42 8.76 0.06
N PRO A 105 13.11 7.73 -0.73
CA PRO A 105 14.08 7.08 -1.59
C PRO A 105 14.77 8.08 -2.52
N ARG A 106 16.05 7.90 -2.76
CA ARG A 106 16.72 8.66 -3.83
C ARG A 106 16.19 8.17 -5.17
N THR A 107 15.92 9.11 -6.07
CA THR A 107 15.50 8.76 -7.43
C THR A 107 16.64 8.96 -8.42
N ALA A 108 16.69 8.11 -9.45
CA ALA A 108 17.63 8.15 -10.58
C ALA A 108 16.79 8.15 -11.86
N LEU A 109 16.19 9.29 -12.19
CA LEU A 109 15.19 9.43 -13.25
C LEU A 109 15.75 10.10 -14.51
N ASP A 110 16.99 10.61 -14.46
CA ASP A 110 17.54 11.42 -15.57
C ASP A 110 17.62 10.64 -16.87
N ASP A 111 18.02 9.36 -16.84
CA ASP A 111 18.08 8.52 -18.04
C ASP A 111 16.67 8.29 -18.64
N VAL A 112 15.65 8.13 -17.80
CA VAL A 112 14.26 7.98 -18.25
C VAL A 112 13.80 9.25 -18.96
N PHE A 113 14.06 10.42 -18.37
CA PHE A 113 13.68 11.70 -18.96
C PHE A 113 14.49 12.05 -20.21
N ALA A 114 15.76 11.64 -20.29
CA ALA A 114 16.61 11.81 -21.45
C ALA A 114 16.21 10.93 -22.64
N ALA A 115 15.59 9.79 -22.39
CA ALA A 115 15.13 8.87 -23.43
C ALA A 115 13.91 9.36 -24.23
N GLY A 116 13.29 10.44 -23.77
CA GLY A 116 12.21 11.13 -24.48
C GLY A 116 10.81 10.82 -23.99
N PRO A 117 9.82 11.53 -24.52
CA PRO A 117 8.46 11.56 -23.95
C PRO A 117 7.74 10.23 -23.96
N GLN A 118 7.98 9.38 -24.95
CA GLN A 118 7.35 8.04 -25.02
C GLN A 118 7.89 7.11 -23.92
N GLU A 119 9.20 7.20 -23.61
CA GLU A 119 9.78 6.43 -22.51
C GLU A 119 9.30 6.96 -21.15
N VAL A 120 9.20 8.27 -20.99
CA VAL A 120 8.62 8.88 -19.78
C VAL A 120 7.19 8.39 -19.55
N LEU A 121 6.36 8.39 -20.59
CA LEU A 121 4.97 7.90 -20.50
C LEU A 121 4.91 6.40 -20.18
N SER A 122 5.78 5.61 -20.81
CA SER A 122 5.93 4.18 -20.56
C SER A 122 6.39 3.89 -19.13
N ALA A 123 7.34 4.66 -18.63
CA ALA A 123 7.84 4.55 -17.25
C ALA A 123 6.75 4.92 -16.23
N GLY A 124 6.00 6.00 -16.48
CA GLY A 124 4.87 6.38 -15.65
C GLY A 124 3.82 5.27 -15.57
N ALA A 125 3.42 4.71 -16.71
CA ALA A 125 2.51 3.57 -16.75
C ALA A 125 3.03 2.36 -15.94
N THR A 126 4.33 2.11 -15.96
CA THR A 126 4.93 1.02 -15.20
C THR A 126 4.92 1.31 -13.69
N LEU A 127 5.18 2.55 -13.28
CA LEU A 127 5.12 2.95 -11.87
C LEU A 127 3.71 2.80 -11.31
N GLU A 128 2.69 3.34 -11.98
CA GLU A 128 1.29 3.21 -11.57
C GLU A 128 0.84 1.74 -11.43
N ASN A 129 1.22 0.87 -12.39
CA ASN A 129 0.93 -0.55 -12.28
C ASN A 129 1.65 -1.19 -11.07
N LEU A 130 2.88 -0.78 -10.82
CA LEU A 130 3.69 -1.29 -9.72
C LEU A 130 3.11 -0.87 -8.37
N SER A 131 2.66 0.39 -8.26
CA SER A 131 1.97 0.91 -7.07
C SER A 131 0.68 0.14 -6.79
N ALA A 132 -0.20 0.04 -7.76
CA ALA A 132 -1.44 -0.72 -7.63
C ALA A 132 -1.18 -2.18 -7.16
N ALA A 133 -0.17 -2.86 -7.74
CA ALA A 133 0.21 -4.21 -7.33
C ALA A 133 0.83 -4.26 -5.92
N ALA A 134 1.58 -3.21 -5.53
CA ALA A 134 2.17 -3.08 -4.21
C ALA A 134 1.10 -2.97 -3.13
N TYR A 135 0.09 -2.12 -3.32
CA TYR A 135 -1.05 -2.03 -2.41
C TYR A 135 -1.79 -3.35 -2.29
N LEU A 136 -2.17 -3.95 -3.42
CA LEU A 136 -2.89 -5.22 -3.46
C LEU A 136 -2.14 -6.33 -2.72
N GLY A 137 -0.81 -6.36 -2.83
CA GLY A 137 0.04 -7.34 -2.16
C GLY A 137 0.10 -7.23 -0.64
N GLN A 138 -0.38 -6.12 -0.06
CA GLN A 138 -0.37 -5.91 1.39
C GLN A 138 -1.76 -6.04 2.05
N ILE A 139 -2.84 -6.00 1.29
CA ILE A 139 -4.22 -5.91 1.80
C ILE A 139 -4.54 -6.97 2.85
N ASN A 140 -4.12 -8.21 2.63
CA ASN A 140 -4.40 -9.33 3.54
C ASN A 140 -3.53 -9.35 4.81
N ARG A 141 -2.57 -8.43 4.93
CA ARG A 141 -1.65 -8.32 6.07
C ARG A 141 -2.03 -7.21 7.03
N ILE A 142 -2.90 -6.28 6.61
CA ILE A 142 -3.31 -5.11 7.39
C ILE A 142 -4.20 -5.54 8.57
N GLN A 143 -3.89 -5.06 9.76
CA GLN A 143 -4.59 -5.37 10.99
C GLN A 143 -5.64 -4.29 11.37
N ASP A 144 -5.29 -3.01 11.21
CA ASP A 144 -6.21 -1.90 11.47
C ASP A 144 -7.20 -1.72 10.31
N ARG A 145 -8.51 -1.82 10.61
CA ARG A 145 -9.58 -1.71 9.61
C ARG A 145 -9.69 -0.31 8.98
N ASN A 146 -9.34 0.74 9.72
CA ASN A 146 -9.37 2.10 9.19
C ASN A 146 -8.18 2.35 8.26
N LEU A 147 -7.02 1.77 8.60
CA LEU A 147 -5.86 1.74 7.71
C LEU A 147 -6.22 0.98 6.44
N LEU A 148 -6.77 -0.23 6.55
CA LEU A 148 -7.22 -1.02 5.39
C LEU A 148 -8.15 -0.22 4.48
N ALA A 149 -9.16 0.45 5.04
CA ALA A 149 -10.08 1.28 4.26
C ALA A 149 -9.36 2.44 3.55
N SER A 150 -8.38 3.07 4.21
CA SER A 150 -7.57 4.13 3.63
C SER A 150 -6.70 3.62 2.49
N LEU A 151 -6.04 2.47 2.67
CA LEU A 151 -5.18 1.88 1.63
C LEU A 151 -5.99 1.38 0.43
N LEU A 152 -7.20 0.83 0.63
CA LEU A 152 -8.11 0.46 -0.45
C LEU A 152 -8.59 1.68 -1.25
N ALA A 153 -8.81 2.81 -0.58
CA ALA A 153 -9.18 4.05 -1.26
C ALA A 153 -8.05 4.53 -2.19
N ILE A 154 -6.80 4.52 -1.71
CA ILE A 154 -5.63 4.85 -2.53
C ILE A 154 -5.48 3.83 -3.67
N HIS A 155 -5.44 2.53 -3.38
CA HIS A 155 -5.35 1.47 -4.38
C HIS A 155 -6.37 1.62 -5.53
N THR A 156 -7.59 2.06 -5.22
CA THR A 156 -8.62 2.30 -6.22
C THR A 156 -8.24 3.46 -7.17
N VAL A 157 -7.55 4.47 -6.67
CA VAL A 157 -7.02 5.58 -7.47
C VAL A 157 -5.86 5.09 -8.33
N GLU A 158 -4.89 4.38 -7.73
CA GLU A 158 -3.75 3.77 -8.42
C GLU A 158 -4.19 2.91 -9.61
N GLY A 159 -5.15 2.00 -9.40
CA GLY A 159 -5.69 1.17 -10.48
C GLY A 159 -6.31 1.98 -11.63
N ARG A 160 -6.97 3.10 -11.33
CA ARG A 160 -7.55 4.00 -12.36
C ARG A 160 -6.47 4.80 -13.08
N GLN A 161 -5.46 5.30 -12.37
CA GLN A 161 -4.31 6.00 -12.93
C GLN A 161 -3.52 5.05 -13.82
N ALA A 162 -3.20 3.86 -13.36
CA ALA A 162 -2.57 2.80 -14.13
C ALA A 162 -3.31 2.54 -15.45
N ALA A 163 -4.63 2.34 -15.39
CA ALA A 163 -5.46 2.12 -16.58
C ALA A 163 -5.39 3.30 -17.57
N ALA A 164 -5.51 4.53 -17.07
CA ALA A 164 -5.49 5.73 -17.90
C ALA A 164 -4.11 5.94 -18.55
N ILE A 165 -3.02 5.82 -17.77
CA ILE A 165 -1.65 6.03 -18.27
C ILE A 165 -1.24 4.91 -19.23
N ASN A 166 -1.60 3.65 -18.95
CA ASN A 166 -1.39 2.54 -19.90
C ASN A 166 -2.08 2.82 -21.26
N ARG A 167 -3.31 3.31 -21.21
CA ARG A 167 -4.05 3.68 -22.43
C ARG A 167 -3.34 4.76 -23.23
N LEU A 168 -2.86 5.81 -22.56
CA LEU A 168 -2.11 6.89 -23.18
C LEU A 168 -0.76 6.40 -23.73
N ALA A 169 -0.10 5.46 -23.05
CA ALA A 169 1.12 4.82 -23.50
C ALA A 169 0.93 3.82 -24.66
N GLY A 170 -0.30 3.61 -25.11
CA GLY A 170 -0.61 2.65 -26.16
C GLY A 170 -0.56 1.19 -25.74
N ARG A 171 -0.51 0.93 -24.42
CA ARG A 171 -0.38 -0.44 -23.89
C ARG A 171 -1.71 -1.20 -23.81
N GLY A 172 -2.86 -0.51 -23.83
CA GLY A 172 -4.19 -1.13 -23.70
C GLY A 172 -4.46 -1.68 -22.29
N PHE A 173 -5.68 -2.20 -22.09
CA PHE A 173 -6.09 -2.79 -20.81
C PHE A 173 -5.76 -4.28 -20.67
N SER A 174 -5.62 -4.96 -21.80
CA SER A 174 -5.41 -6.39 -21.85
C SER A 174 -4.53 -6.72 -23.05
N LEU A 175 -3.25 -6.56 -22.89
CA LEU A 175 -2.31 -7.02 -23.90
C LEU A 175 -1.63 -8.28 -23.37
N GLY A 176 -2.29 -9.42 -23.45
CA GLY A 176 -1.88 -10.78 -23.10
C GLY A 176 -0.45 -11.21 -23.37
N THR A 177 0.50 -10.33 -23.15
CA THR A 177 1.85 -10.51 -23.65
C THR A 177 2.94 -10.19 -22.62
N GLY A 178 2.59 -10.00 -21.35
CA GLY A 178 3.57 -9.59 -20.34
C GLY A 178 4.13 -8.18 -20.55
N GLN A 179 3.50 -7.38 -21.41
CA GLN A 179 3.90 -5.99 -21.64
C GLN A 179 3.42 -5.04 -20.55
N LEU A 180 2.44 -5.47 -19.75
CA LEU A 180 1.98 -4.75 -18.57
C LEU A 180 2.61 -5.39 -17.34
N GLU A 181 3.53 -4.68 -16.72
CA GLU A 181 4.04 -5.06 -15.42
C GLU A 181 3.15 -4.48 -14.33
N GLY A 182 2.69 -5.32 -13.39
CA GLY A 182 1.94 -4.88 -12.22
C GLY A 182 0.49 -5.32 -12.19
N ALA A 183 -0.40 -4.47 -11.68
CA ALA A 183 -1.76 -4.83 -11.28
C ALA A 183 -2.80 -4.93 -12.41
N LEU A 184 -2.42 -4.75 -13.66
CA LEU A 184 -3.34 -4.87 -14.80
C LEU A 184 -3.01 -6.11 -15.65
N PRO A 185 -3.31 -7.31 -15.17
CA PRO A 185 -3.14 -8.54 -15.93
C PRO A 185 -4.22 -8.65 -17.02
N ASP A 186 -4.00 -9.56 -17.97
CA ASP A 186 -4.98 -9.89 -19.02
C ASP A 186 -6.19 -10.67 -18.52
N GLY A 187 -6.30 -10.93 -17.25
CA GLY A 187 -7.33 -11.73 -16.62
C GLY A 187 -8.35 -10.92 -15.85
N ALA A 188 -9.25 -11.64 -15.22
CA ALA A 188 -10.29 -11.07 -14.36
C ALA A 188 -9.76 -10.63 -12.98
N PHE A 189 -8.52 -10.97 -12.66
CA PHE A 189 -7.91 -10.69 -11.36
C PHE A 189 -6.57 -10.01 -11.53
N ALA A 190 -6.35 -8.93 -10.76
CA ALA A 190 -5.05 -8.30 -10.64
C ALA A 190 -4.09 -9.17 -9.83
N GLU A 191 -2.81 -9.13 -10.16
CA GLU A 191 -1.79 -9.88 -9.43
C GLU A 191 -1.16 -9.02 -8.31
N PRO A 192 -1.21 -9.49 -7.05
CA PRO A 192 -0.55 -8.82 -5.95
C PRO A 192 0.96 -8.97 -6.05
N MET A 193 1.70 -7.98 -5.55
CA MET A 193 3.16 -8.02 -5.50
C MET A 193 3.67 -7.86 -4.08
N ASP A 194 4.60 -8.73 -3.67
CA ASP A 194 5.27 -8.61 -2.37
C ASP A 194 6.28 -7.44 -2.34
N MET A 195 6.63 -7.00 -1.12
CA MET A 195 7.53 -5.85 -0.93
C MET A 195 8.90 -6.03 -1.58
N ALA A 196 9.47 -7.23 -1.56
CA ALA A 196 10.81 -7.50 -2.09
C ALA A 196 10.82 -7.39 -3.62
N THR A 197 9.78 -7.92 -4.26
CA THR A 197 9.57 -7.83 -5.71
C THR A 197 9.38 -6.37 -6.13
N VAL A 198 8.52 -5.61 -5.43
CA VAL A 198 8.31 -4.18 -5.71
C VAL A 198 9.62 -3.39 -5.57
N ARG A 199 10.34 -3.56 -4.44
CA ARG A 199 11.65 -2.89 -4.26
C ARG A 199 12.64 -3.23 -5.37
N THR A 200 12.66 -4.49 -5.82
CA THR A 200 13.54 -4.90 -6.93
C THR A 200 13.21 -4.18 -8.22
N ARG A 201 11.91 -4.05 -8.55
CA ARG A 201 11.47 -3.33 -9.76
C ARG A 201 11.70 -1.83 -9.66
N LEU A 202 11.53 -1.24 -8.48
CA LEU A 202 11.81 0.18 -8.23
C LEU A 202 13.30 0.55 -8.39
N ARG A 203 14.24 -0.42 -8.33
CA ARG A 203 15.69 -0.14 -8.49
C ARG A 203 16.03 0.59 -9.79
N ARG A 204 15.26 0.38 -10.84
CA ARG A 204 15.40 1.12 -12.10
C ARG A 204 15.25 2.62 -11.91
N TYR A 205 14.39 3.04 -10.99
CA TYR A 205 14.03 4.43 -10.73
C TYR A 205 14.76 5.03 -9.52
N THR A 206 15.42 4.19 -8.72
CA THR A 206 16.11 4.60 -7.47
C THR A 206 17.63 4.40 -7.53
N GLY A 207 18.18 4.05 -8.67
CA GLY A 207 19.63 3.84 -8.83
C GLY A 207 20.18 2.66 -8.01
N GLY A 208 19.36 1.62 -7.80
CA GLY A 208 19.74 0.41 -7.08
C GLY A 208 19.72 0.52 -5.56
N ARG A 209 19.18 1.61 -5.00
CA ARG A 209 19.10 1.91 -3.57
C ARG A 209 17.63 2.11 -3.15
N ALA A 210 16.88 1.03 -3.14
CA ALA A 210 15.50 0.99 -2.63
C ALA A 210 15.38 0.04 -1.44
#